data_ec084f4c3ddbc5e3c13eaafa74c8f9f3
#
_entry.id   ec084f4c3ddbc5e3c13eaafa74c8f9f3
#
_cell.length_a   1.000
_cell.length_b   1.000
_cell.length_c   1.000
_cell.angle_alpha   90.00
_cell.angle_beta   90.00
_cell.angle_gamma   90.00
#
_symmetry.space_group_name_H-M   'P 1'
#
loop_
_entity.id
_entity.type
_entity.pdbx_description
1 polymer ?
#
loop_
_entity_poly.entity_id
_entity_poly.type
_entity_poly.pdbx_seq_one_letter_code
_entity_poly.pdbx_strand_id
1 'polypeptide(L)'
;MPIASGRVVTSRQLLVCPSTRQPNDQSLRGYNIAEHTPEAFADPHLPVESRGIYRGWYIIGVSALSIGAILGTVQFTFGFFIEPLEQEFGWSRTQVNFALSIGVVTSFISPIVGNFMDRIGARWTMAGSILLVAIAFLLRSIMTELWQFYLFSAVMFAGTPGATMMPAGRLVLTWFPKARGRMMGIVTSGNNIGSGLAVPIIAVLIGAVGWRWTWALMGIVLIGLAMMVVLVIRDSSEDVINEQRKRWAPPEVSEQDKSVLNGGMTVSAAVRTSAFWFLVVGMTLQQFVRTGVVSQMVPHLEQVGFTRAIAASMMIVLAIFAASSKLIFGRLSESITARVSFIVIMILQGIGLSILLISGESIITWGAIVVFGLGMGGVGALTPLVIFDMFGLKQFGSIMGLTRIAIAIPIFVGPIMAGFIFDAQGKYDLMFLVTIGMLILSIGCFLMVRVTVGKTISK
;
A
#
# COMPACT_ATOMS: atom_id res chain seq x y z
N MET A 1 48.97 51.43 -21.15
CA MET A 1 49.05 52.64 -20.31
C MET A 1 47.74 52.82 -19.58
N PRO A 2 47.72 53.22 -18.30
CA PRO A 2 48.39 52.64 -17.13
C PRO A 2 47.37 52.10 -16.13
N ILE A 3 47.66 51.03 -15.36
CA ILE A 3 48.19 50.94 -13.98
C ILE A 3 47.45 51.79 -12.93
N ALA A 4 46.92 51.10 -11.94
CA ALA A 4 47.04 51.28 -10.48
C ALA A 4 46.01 50.42 -9.74
N SER A 5 46.42 49.40 -9.06
CA SER A 5 46.94 49.25 -7.67
C SER A 5 45.97 49.72 -6.60
N GLY A 6 45.43 48.79 -5.83
CA GLY A 6 45.86 48.46 -4.49
C GLY A 6 44.99 49.03 -3.39
N ARG A 7 44.45 48.22 -2.51
CA ARG A 7 44.79 48.11 -1.08
C ARG A 7 43.78 47.28 -0.27
N VAL A 8 44.33 46.37 0.40
CA VAL A 8 43.81 45.67 1.59
C VAL A 8 43.73 46.66 2.75
N VAL A 9 42.61 46.65 3.49
CA VAL A 9 42.56 47.25 4.85
C VAL A 9 41.83 46.27 5.78
N THR A 10 42.61 45.67 6.60
CA THR A 10 42.24 45.05 7.87
C THR A 10 42.01 46.15 8.92
N SER A 11 40.93 46.06 9.69
CA SER A 11 40.87 46.74 11.00
C SER A 11 39.93 45.99 11.96
N ARG A 12 40.55 45.30 12.91
CA ARG A 12 40.01 44.97 14.22
C ARG A 12 39.66 46.27 14.95
N GLN A 13 38.46 46.37 15.51
CA GLN A 13 38.19 47.28 16.62
C GLN A 13 37.66 46.52 17.82
N LEU A 14 38.49 46.41 18.81
CA LEU A 14 38.20 46.17 20.20
C LEU A 14 37.41 47.38 20.76
N LEU A 15 36.22 47.12 21.33
CA LEU A 15 35.56 48.13 22.17
C LEU A 15 35.68 47.72 23.64
N VAL A 16 36.31 48.56 24.35
CA VAL A 16 36.65 48.60 25.77
C VAL A 16 35.36 48.87 26.59
N CYS A 17 35.14 48.08 27.67
CA CYS A 17 34.22 48.39 28.73
C CYS A 17 34.72 49.56 29.61
N PRO A 18 33.85 50.46 30.02
CA PRO A 18 34.13 51.31 31.17
C PRO A 18 33.49 50.74 32.46
N SER A 19 34.29 50.88 33.47
CA SER A 19 34.15 50.42 34.85
C SER A 19 33.10 51.15 35.71
N THR A 20 32.59 50.41 36.70
CA THR A 20 32.30 50.82 38.07
C THR A 20 31.24 51.90 38.36
N ARG A 21 30.14 51.41 38.93
CA ARG A 21 29.48 52.03 40.12
C ARG A 21 28.81 50.95 40.95
N GLN A 22 29.29 50.76 42.21
CA GLN A 22 28.55 50.06 43.25
C GLN A 22 27.35 50.94 43.71
N PRO A 23 26.19 50.37 43.96
CA PRO A 23 25.18 50.92 44.83
C PRO A 23 25.09 50.13 46.13
N ASN A 24 25.09 50.91 47.17
CA ASN A 24 24.83 50.75 48.55
C ASN A 24 23.91 49.57 48.97
N ASP A 25 24.44 48.86 49.94
CA ASP A 25 23.86 47.85 50.80
C ASP A 25 22.89 48.46 51.77
N GLN A 26 21.55 48.38 51.54
CA GLN A 26 20.52 48.57 52.55
C GLN A 26 19.08 48.36 52.00
N SER A 27 18.77 47.21 51.36
CA SER A 27 17.36 46.82 51.14
C SER A 27 17.09 45.31 50.94
N LEU A 28 17.93 44.45 51.51
CA LEU A 28 17.72 42.98 51.45
C LEU A 28 17.39 42.42 52.85
N ARG A 29 16.33 42.93 53.48
CA ARG A 29 15.65 42.20 54.58
C ARG A 29 14.20 42.01 54.17
N GLY A 30 13.85 40.78 53.76
CA GLY A 30 12.46 40.42 53.58
C GLY A 30 12.12 39.58 52.37
N TYR A 31 13.07 38.81 51.81
CA TYR A 31 12.70 37.77 50.82
C TYR A 31 12.96 36.40 51.41
N ASN A 32 11.89 35.70 51.73
CA ASN A 32 11.89 34.36 52.26
C ASN A 32 12.27 33.38 51.12
N ILE A 33 13.52 32.90 51.12
CA ILE A 33 14.08 31.96 50.13
C ILE A 33 13.69 30.51 50.49
N ALA A 34 12.43 30.29 50.84
CA ALA A 34 12.01 28.95 51.28
C ALA A 34 10.77 28.39 50.56
N GLU A 35 10.34 28.95 49.41
CA GLU A 35 9.15 28.39 48.71
C GLU A 35 9.21 28.40 47.17
N HIS A 36 10.37 28.47 46.56
CA HIS A 36 10.53 28.10 45.18
C HIS A 36 11.58 26.98 45.07
N THR A 37 11.14 25.74 45.29
CA THR A 37 11.83 24.59 44.69
C THR A 37 11.93 24.89 43.19
N PRO A 38 13.13 25.00 42.61
CA PRO A 38 13.22 25.02 41.16
C PRO A 38 12.59 23.71 40.67
N GLU A 39 11.52 23.80 39.90
CA GLU A 39 11.14 22.68 39.04
C GLU A 39 12.44 22.22 38.40
N ALA A 40 12.86 21.03 38.81
CA ALA A 40 14.07 20.42 38.32
C ALA A 40 14.03 20.57 36.79
N PHE A 41 14.97 21.31 36.23
CA PHE A 41 15.28 21.26 34.81
C PHE A 41 15.51 19.79 34.51
N ALA A 42 14.45 19.13 34.03
CA ALA A 42 14.55 17.76 33.54
C ALA A 42 15.60 17.83 32.44
N ASP A 43 16.73 17.18 32.70
CA ASP A 43 17.83 17.09 31.74
C ASP A 43 17.24 16.56 30.42
N PRO A 44 17.23 17.34 29.34
CA PRO A 44 16.66 16.91 28.06
C PRO A 44 17.41 15.74 27.44
N HIS A 45 18.52 15.30 28.04
CA HIS A 45 19.36 14.18 27.60
C HIS A 45 19.16 12.90 28.42
N LEU A 46 18.33 12.91 29.47
CA LEU A 46 18.00 11.66 30.15
C LEU A 46 17.14 10.80 29.22
N PRO A 47 17.57 9.56 28.88
CA PRO A 47 16.75 8.64 28.10
C PRO A 47 15.48 8.37 28.89
N VAL A 48 14.35 8.82 28.38
CA VAL A 48 13.04 8.42 28.91
C VAL A 48 12.96 6.91 28.71
N GLU A 49 13.12 6.15 29.79
CA GLU A 49 12.94 4.70 29.80
C GLU A 49 11.51 4.37 29.36
N SER A 50 11.29 4.24 28.07
CA SER A 50 10.03 3.77 27.50
C SER A 50 9.96 2.25 27.67
N ARG A 51 9.45 1.79 28.79
CA ARG A 51 9.06 0.39 29.00
C ARG A 51 7.87 0.06 28.09
N GLY A 52 8.14 -0.57 26.92
CA GLY A 52 7.10 -1.08 26.05
C GLY A 52 7.46 -1.06 24.55
N ILE A 53 6.81 -1.94 23.78
CA ILE A 53 6.94 -1.99 22.33
C ILE A 53 6.21 -0.78 21.72
N TYR A 54 6.84 -0.09 20.75
CA TYR A 54 6.22 1.04 20.04
C TYR A 54 4.87 0.62 19.41
N ARG A 55 3.81 1.33 19.75
CA ARG A 55 2.45 0.99 19.33
C ARG A 55 2.29 0.88 17.81
N GLY A 56 3.08 1.64 17.04
CA GLY A 56 3.12 1.54 15.59
C GLY A 56 3.38 0.12 15.09
N TRP A 57 4.17 -0.71 15.79
CA TRP A 57 4.41 -2.10 15.38
C TRP A 57 3.15 -2.97 15.48
N TYR A 58 2.33 -2.77 16.51
CA TYR A 58 1.04 -3.46 16.61
C TYR A 58 0.10 -3.04 15.50
N ILE A 59 0.09 -1.74 15.13
CA ILE A 59 -0.72 -1.20 14.03
C ILE A 59 -0.28 -1.81 12.70
N ILE A 60 1.05 -1.90 12.45
CA ILE A 60 1.61 -2.58 11.26
C ILE A 60 1.20 -4.05 11.23
N GLY A 61 1.35 -4.77 12.36
CA GLY A 61 0.99 -6.19 12.47
C GLY A 61 -0.50 -6.42 12.17
N VAL A 62 -1.39 -5.65 12.78
CA VAL A 62 -2.84 -5.76 12.55
C VAL A 62 -3.22 -5.36 11.12
N SER A 63 -2.58 -4.34 10.54
CA SER A 63 -2.82 -3.95 9.14
C SER A 63 -2.36 -5.03 8.16
N ALA A 64 -1.19 -5.64 8.39
CA ALA A 64 -0.69 -6.74 7.58
C ALA A 64 -1.60 -7.98 7.69
N LEU A 65 -2.03 -8.31 8.91
CA LEU A 65 -2.97 -9.40 9.17
C LEU A 65 -4.32 -9.17 8.47
N SER A 66 -4.83 -7.92 8.51
CA SER A 66 -6.08 -7.57 7.83
C SER A 66 -5.97 -7.74 6.32
N ILE A 67 -4.91 -7.23 5.69
CA ILE A 67 -4.68 -7.40 4.26
C ILE A 67 -4.57 -8.89 3.91
N GLY A 68 -3.82 -9.67 4.70
CA GLY A 68 -3.63 -11.10 4.50
C GLY A 68 -4.92 -11.89 4.66
N ALA A 69 -5.66 -11.65 5.73
CA ALA A 69 -6.91 -12.34 6.00
C ALA A 69 -7.96 -12.05 4.92
N ILE A 70 -8.16 -10.78 4.56
CA ILE A 70 -9.18 -10.40 3.57
C ILE A 70 -8.81 -10.90 2.17
N LEU A 71 -7.60 -10.64 1.68
CA LEU A 71 -7.22 -11.08 0.33
C LEU A 71 -7.04 -12.60 0.27
N GLY A 72 -6.51 -13.22 1.32
CA GLY A 72 -6.41 -14.67 1.43
C GLY A 72 -7.77 -15.34 1.30
N THR A 73 -8.76 -14.89 2.06
CA THR A 73 -10.10 -15.51 2.11
C THR A 73 -10.99 -15.11 0.92
N VAL A 74 -10.90 -13.88 0.42
CA VAL A 74 -11.79 -13.38 -0.64
C VAL A 74 -11.34 -13.84 -2.04
N GLN A 75 -10.03 -13.80 -2.32
CA GLN A 75 -9.51 -14.05 -3.68
C GLN A 75 -8.91 -15.44 -3.85
N PHE A 76 -8.04 -15.87 -2.92
CA PHE A 76 -7.21 -17.05 -3.15
C PHE A 76 -7.89 -18.36 -2.78
N THR A 77 -8.94 -18.35 -1.96
CA THR A 77 -9.63 -19.56 -1.52
C THR A 77 -10.93 -19.83 -2.27
N PHE A 78 -11.37 -18.90 -3.11
CA PHE A 78 -12.64 -19.00 -3.83
C PHE A 78 -12.77 -20.30 -4.65
N GLY A 79 -11.69 -20.73 -5.29
CA GLY A 79 -11.68 -21.94 -6.13
C GLY A 79 -12.07 -23.22 -5.40
N PHE A 80 -11.82 -23.31 -4.08
CA PHE A 80 -12.18 -24.50 -3.29
C PHE A 80 -13.70 -24.62 -3.03
N PHE A 81 -14.45 -23.56 -3.21
CA PHE A 81 -15.90 -23.55 -3.03
C PHE A 81 -16.67 -23.88 -4.31
N ILE A 82 -16.03 -23.88 -5.50
CA ILE A 82 -16.71 -24.10 -6.77
C ILE A 82 -17.37 -25.49 -6.81
N GLU A 83 -16.59 -26.53 -6.58
CA GLU A 83 -17.08 -27.92 -6.66
C GLU A 83 -18.18 -28.21 -5.63
N PRO A 84 -18.04 -27.84 -4.34
CA PRO A 84 -19.14 -28.03 -3.37
C PRO A 84 -20.43 -27.31 -3.76
N LEU A 85 -20.36 -26.13 -4.36
CA LEU A 85 -21.54 -25.39 -4.80
C LEU A 85 -22.16 -25.98 -6.06
N GLU A 86 -21.37 -26.49 -7.00
CA GLU A 86 -21.85 -27.24 -8.17
C GLU A 86 -22.62 -28.52 -7.72
N GLN A 87 -22.05 -29.24 -6.76
CA GLN A 87 -22.65 -30.50 -6.28
C GLN A 87 -23.97 -30.31 -5.50
N GLU A 88 -24.04 -29.23 -4.67
CA GLU A 88 -25.21 -29.02 -3.80
C GLU A 88 -26.38 -28.32 -4.52
N PHE A 89 -26.06 -27.32 -5.36
CA PHE A 89 -27.09 -26.47 -6.00
C PHE A 89 -27.28 -26.76 -7.49
N GLY A 90 -26.42 -27.55 -8.13
CA GLY A 90 -26.45 -27.78 -9.56
C GLY A 90 -26.08 -26.57 -10.41
N TRP A 91 -25.44 -25.55 -9.81
CA TRP A 91 -25.03 -24.35 -10.53
C TRP A 91 -23.86 -24.64 -11.48
N SER A 92 -23.87 -24.01 -12.65
CA SER A 92 -22.74 -24.13 -13.57
C SER A 92 -21.52 -23.38 -13.05
N ARG A 93 -20.31 -23.83 -13.46
CA ARG A 93 -19.03 -23.12 -13.16
C ARG A 93 -19.06 -21.66 -13.58
N THR A 94 -19.71 -21.36 -14.70
CA THR A 94 -19.88 -19.98 -15.18
C THR A 94 -20.70 -19.17 -14.20
N GLN A 95 -21.79 -19.69 -13.67
CA GLN A 95 -22.62 -19.01 -12.67
C GLN A 95 -21.83 -18.77 -11.37
N VAL A 96 -21.10 -19.79 -10.88
CA VAL A 96 -20.29 -19.62 -9.67
C VAL A 96 -19.16 -18.60 -9.89
N ASN A 97 -18.43 -18.69 -11.02
CA ASN A 97 -17.34 -17.77 -11.33
C ASN A 97 -17.82 -16.34 -11.62
N PHE A 98 -19.06 -16.14 -12.05
CA PHE A 98 -19.63 -14.81 -12.22
C PHE A 98 -19.59 -13.98 -10.93
N ALA A 99 -19.67 -14.62 -9.76
CA ALA A 99 -19.51 -13.96 -8.47
C ALA A 99 -18.15 -13.27 -8.31
N LEU A 100 -17.07 -13.78 -8.93
CA LEU A 100 -15.78 -13.09 -8.94
C LEU A 100 -15.80 -11.82 -9.81
N SER A 101 -16.55 -11.85 -10.92
CA SER A 101 -16.69 -10.67 -11.80
C SER A 101 -17.40 -9.52 -11.09
N ILE A 102 -18.24 -9.80 -10.07
CA ILE A 102 -18.84 -8.79 -9.19
C ILE A 102 -17.75 -8.01 -8.43
N GLY A 103 -16.54 -8.54 -8.31
CA GLY A 103 -15.37 -7.87 -7.74
C GLY A 103 -15.05 -6.50 -8.37
N VAL A 104 -15.53 -6.24 -9.59
CA VAL A 104 -15.44 -4.89 -10.22
C VAL A 104 -16.10 -3.82 -9.35
N VAL A 105 -17.10 -4.16 -8.56
CA VAL A 105 -17.78 -3.29 -7.58
C VAL A 105 -16.77 -2.63 -6.63
N THR A 106 -15.69 -3.34 -6.27
CA THR A 106 -14.59 -2.80 -5.45
C THR A 106 -14.04 -1.49 -6.01
N SER A 107 -13.89 -1.40 -7.33
CA SER A 107 -13.34 -0.21 -7.99
C SER A 107 -14.29 0.99 -7.90
N PHE A 108 -15.59 0.77 -8.09
CA PHE A 108 -16.60 1.84 -8.04
C PHE A 108 -16.93 2.29 -6.61
N ILE A 109 -16.86 1.39 -5.64
CA ILE A 109 -17.09 1.72 -4.22
C ILE A 109 -15.85 2.37 -3.57
N SER A 110 -14.65 2.13 -4.10
CA SER A 110 -13.40 2.66 -3.53
C SER A 110 -13.41 4.17 -3.25
N PRO A 111 -13.92 5.06 -4.10
CA PRO A 111 -13.98 6.50 -3.78
C PRO A 111 -14.90 6.82 -2.60
N ILE A 112 -16.03 6.09 -2.48
CA ILE A 112 -16.98 6.26 -1.37
C ILE A 112 -16.30 5.85 -0.06
N VAL A 113 -15.68 4.68 -0.03
CA VAL A 113 -14.92 4.19 1.13
C VAL A 113 -13.76 5.14 1.46
N GLY A 114 -13.06 5.66 0.45
CA GLY A 114 -12.00 6.64 0.62
C GLY A 114 -12.48 7.94 1.28
N ASN A 115 -13.63 8.46 0.84
CA ASN A 115 -14.25 9.64 1.46
C ASN A 115 -14.69 9.36 2.90
N PHE A 116 -15.25 8.18 3.18
CA PHE A 116 -15.54 7.74 4.54
C PHE A 116 -14.28 7.74 5.40
N MET A 117 -13.18 7.15 4.89
CA MET A 117 -11.91 7.10 5.60
C MET A 117 -11.35 8.50 5.88
N ASP A 118 -11.49 9.44 4.95
CA ASP A 118 -11.02 10.81 5.15
C ASP A 118 -11.84 11.57 6.22
N ARG A 119 -13.12 11.17 6.45
CA ARG A 119 -14.02 11.79 7.44
C ARG A 119 -13.97 11.14 8.82
N ILE A 120 -14.03 9.81 8.89
CA ILE A 120 -14.17 9.06 10.15
C ILE A 120 -12.87 8.39 10.61
N GLY A 121 -11.81 8.46 9.77
CA GLY A 121 -10.50 7.89 10.04
C GLY A 121 -10.32 6.44 9.59
N ALA A 122 -9.06 5.98 9.61
CA ALA A 122 -8.67 4.65 9.14
C ALA A 122 -9.19 3.54 10.06
N ARG A 123 -9.22 3.77 11.39
CA ARG A 123 -9.68 2.80 12.39
C ARG A 123 -11.09 2.31 12.11
N TRP A 124 -12.05 3.23 12.06
CA TRP A 124 -13.47 2.91 11.90
C TRP A 124 -13.80 2.41 10.50
N THR A 125 -13.14 2.97 9.48
CA THR A 125 -13.29 2.49 8.10
C THR A 125 -12.81 1.06 7.96
N MET A 126 -11.65 0.73 8.54
CA MET A 126 -11.08 -0.61 8.48
C MET A 126 -11.95 -1.63 9.23
N ALA A 127 -12.34 -1.31 10.47
CA ALA A 127 -13.19 -2.18 11.29
C ALA A 127 -14.57 -2.42 10.64
N GLY A 128 -15.25 -1.35 10.21
CA GLY A 128 -16.54 -1.46 9.55
C GLY A 128 -16.49 -2.23 8.23
N SER A 129 -15.43 -2.04 7.45
CA SER A 129 -15.22 -2.77 6.21
C SER A 129 -14.92 -4.25 6.42
N ILE A 130 -14.12 -4.62 7.43
CA ILE A 130 -13.88 -6.01 7.81
C ILE A 130 -15.18 -6.64 8.31
N LEU A 131 -15.96 -5.93 9.12
CA LEU A 131 -17.25 -6.40 9.61
C LEU A 131 -18.24 -6.64 8.45
N LEU A 132 -18.25 -5.77 7.44
CA LEU A 132 -19.07 -5.95 6.24
C LEU A 132 -18.70 -7.22 5.48
N VAL A 133 -17.40 -7.50 5.32
CA VAL A 133 -16.91 -8.76 4.72
C VAL A 133 -17.28 -9.97 5.59
N ALA A 134 -17.15 -9.86 6.91
CA ALA A 134 -17.52 -10.91 7.86
C ALA A 134 -19.01 -11.28 7.75
N ILE A 135 -19.88 -10.26 7.74
CA ILE A 135 -21.33 -10.44 7.57
C ILE A 135 -21.62 -11.12 6.24
N ALA A 136 -20.95 -10.73 5.15
CA ALA A 136 -21.12 -11.36 3.86
C ALA A 136 -20.76 -12.86 3.87
N PHE A 137 -19.69 -13.26 4.57
CA PHE A 137 -19.36 -14.68 4.76
C PHE A 137 -20.38 -15.42 5.61
N LEU A 138 -20.89 -14.83 6.70
CA LEU A 138 -21.95 -15.43 7.51
C LEU A 138 -23.24 -15.61 6.70
N LEU A 139 -23.62 -14.61 5.89
CA LEU A 139 -24.79 -14.71 5.02
C LEU A 139 -24.60 -15.78 3.92
N ARG A 140 -23.40 -15.91 3.36
CA ARG A 140 -23.10 -17.00 2.42
C ARG A 140 -23.24 -18.39 3.04
N SER A 141 -22.96 -18.55 4.32
CA SER A 141 -23.09 -19.87 4.98
C SER A 141 -24.52 -20.39 5.05
N ILE A 142 -25.52 -19.52 4.99
CA ILE A 142 -26.95 -19.85 5.05
C ILE A 142 -27.68 -19.65 3.72
N MET A 143 -26.98 -19.33 2.64
CA MET A 143 -27.61 -19.11 1.33
C MET A 143 -28.23 -20.37 0.76
N THR A 144 -29.28 -20.20 -0.04
CA THR A 144 -30.00 -21.26 -0.75
C THR A 144 -30.16 -20.97 -2.24
N GLU A 145 -30.07 -19.71 -2.65
CA GLU A 145 -30.38 -19.25 -4.00
C GLU A 145 -29.17 -18.53 -4.64
N LEU A 146 -29.06 -18.63 -5.97
CA LEU A 146 -27.97 -18.02 -6.74
C LEU A 146 -27.90 -16.49 -6.61
N TRP A 147 -29.05 -15.81 -6.58
CA TRP A 147 -29.10 -14.37 -6.43
C TRP A 147 -28.56 -13.90 -5.06
N GLN A 148 -28.76 -14.68 -4.00
CA GLN A 148 -28.19 -14.43 -2.67
C GLN A 148 -26.66 -14.50 -2.71
N PHE A 149 -26.13 -15.50 -3.41
CA PHE A 149 -24.69 -15.64 -3.61
C PHE A 149 -24.08 -14.42 -4.31
N TYR A 150 -24.74 -13.89 -5.33
CA TYR A 150 -24.29 -12.68 -6.02
C TYR A 150 -24.41 -11.43 -5.14
N LEU A 151 -25.53 -11.27 -4.43
CA LEU A 151 -25.74 -10.16 -3.52
C LEU A 151 -24.69 -10.14 -2.40
N PHE A 152 -24.46 -11.27 -1.76
CA PHE A 152 -23.47 -11.40 -0.68
C PHE A 152 -22.05 -11.23 -1.21
N SER A 153 -21.78 -11.62 -2.46
CA SER A 153 -20.53 -11.32 -3.14
C SER A 153 -20.33 -9.83 -3.34
N ALA A 154 -21.37 -9.10 -3.78
CA ALA A 154 -21.31 -7.66 -3.94
C ALA A 154 -21.03 -6.93 -2.61
N VAL A 155 -21.69 -7.36 -1.52
CA VAL A 155 -21.46 -6.83 -0.16
C VAL A 155 -20.02 -7.11 0.29
N MET A 156 -19.51 -8.32 0.07
CA MET A 156 -18.15 -8.71 0.39
C MET A 156 -17.11 -7.85 -0.35
N PHE A 157 -17.29 -7.68 -1.65
CA PHE A 157 -16.39 -6.87 -2.47
C PHE A 157 -16.50 -5.38 -2.16
N ALA A 158 -17.65 -4.89 -1.72
CA ALA A 158 -17.82 -3.51 -1.26
C ALA A 158 -17.00 -3.21 0.02
N GLY A 159 -16.84 -4.18 0.92
CA GLY A 159 -16.00 -4.04 2.12
C GLY A 159 -14.51 -4.12 1.84
N THR A 160 -14.08 -4.76 0.76
CA THR A 160 -12.65 -5.05 0.50
C THR A 160 -11.75 -3.80 0.45
N PRO A 161 -12.09 -2.66 -0.18
CA PRO A 161 -11.21 -1.49 -0.26
C PRO A 161 -10.83 -0.93 1.11
N GLY A 162 -11.81 -0.80 2.00
CA GLY A 162 -11.60 -0.25 3.34
C GLY A 162 -11.02 -1.25 4.35
N ALA A 163 -11.01 -2.54 4.02
CA ALA A 163 -10.41 -3.57 4.85
C ALA A 163 -8.93 -3.84 4.52
N THR A 164 -8.38 -3.23 3.44
CA THR A 164 -7.07 -3.59 2.92
C THR A 164 -6.12 -2.38 2.79
N MET A 165 -5.65 -2.13 1.60
CA MET A 165 -4.52 -1.22 1.31
C MET A 165 -4.79 0.26 1.66
N MET A 166 -6.04 0.70 1.56
CA MET A 166 -6.38 2.12 1.70
C MET A 166 -6.15 2.63 3.15
N PRO A 167 -6.76 2.04 4.20
CA PRO A 167 -6.49 2.45 5.57
C PRO A 167 -5.09 2.06 6.02
N ALA A 168 -4.55 0.91 5.59
CA ALA A 168 -3.20 0.51 5.92
C ALA A 168 -2.15 1.50 5.39
N GLY A 169 -2.33 2.02 4.17
CA GLY A 169 -1.48 3.06 3.60
C GLY A 169 -1.49 4.33 4.46
N ARG A 170 -2.68 4.83 4.82
CA ARG A 170 -2.82 6.00 5.69
C ARG A 170 -2.12 5.81 7.04
N LEU A 171 -2.34 4.65 7.68
CA LEU A 171 -1.73 4.34 8.98
C LEU A 171 -0.20 4.30 8.90
N VAL A 172 0.37 3.65 7.88
CA VAL A 172 1.82 3.63 7.68
C VAL A 172 2.39 5.02 7.48
N LEU A 173 1.77 5.84 6.63
CA LEU A 173 2.22 7.20 6.34
C LEU A 173 2.16 8.11 7.57
N THR A 174 1.19 7.89 8.46
CA THR A 174 1.02 8.67 9.68
C THR A 174 1.96 8.21 10.80
N TRP A 175 2.07 6.89 11.05
CA TRP A 175 2.84 6.35 12.17
C TRP A 175 4.33 6.20 11.90
N PHE A 176 4.76 6.11 10.63
CA PHE A 176 6.15 5.90 10.24
C PHE A 176 6.63 6.88 9.16
N PRO A 177 6.61 8.20 9.40
CA PRO A 177 6.95 9.20 8.38
C PRO A 177 8.38 9.06 7.83
N LYS A 178 9.34 8.56 8.64
CA LYS A 178 10.75 8.35 8.24
C LYS A 178 11.05 6.97 7.66
N ALA A 179 10.13 5.99 7.83
CA ALA A 179 10.33 4.60 7.39
C ALA A 179 9.11 4.08 6.61
N ARG A 180 8.38 4.99 5.96
CA ARG A 180 7.11 4.71 5.28
C ARG A 180 7.23 3.64 4.19
N GLY A 181 8.30 3.65 3.43
CA GLY A 181 8.54 2.68 2.37
C GLY A 181 8.75 1.27 2.88
N ARG A 182 9.63 1.09 3.87
CA ARG A 182 9.87 -0.21 4.52
C ARG A 182 8.60 -0.76 5.17
N MET A 183 7.87 0.09 5.88
CA MET A 183 6.64 -0.33 6.57
C MET A 183 5.54 -0.68 5.56
N MET A 184 5.42 0.04 4.44
CA MET A 184 4.53 -0.35 3.35
C MET A 184 4.91 -1.71 2.75
N GLY A 185 6.20 -1.98 2.56
CA GLY A 185 6.68 -3.29 2.13
C GLY A 185 6.26 -4.41 3.08
N ILE A 186 6.45 -4.22 4.39
CA ILE A 186 6.07 -5.21 5.43
C ILE A 186 4.55 -5.42 5.43
N VAL A 187 3.76 -4.35 5.49
CA VAL A 187 2.30 -4.43 5.54
C VAL A 187 1.72 -5.13 4.31
N THR A 188 2.24 -4.80 3.13
CA THR A 188 1.76 -5.42 1.88
C THR A 188 2.21 -6.87 1.71
N SER A 189 3.31 -7.28 2.36
CA SER A 189 3.74 -8.68 2.42
C SER A 189 2.75 -9.55 3.20
N GLY A 190 1.93 -8.97 4.07
CA GLY A 190 0.81 -9.63 4.74
C GLY A 190 -0.12 -10.35 3.77
N ASN A 191 -0.33 -9.80 2.55
CA ASN A 191 -1.09 -10.49 1.51
C ASN A 191 -0.54 -11.88 1.15
N ASN A 192 0.77 -11.99 0.96
CA ASN A 192 1.40 -13.26 0.58
C ASN A 192 1.39 -14.26 1.73
N ILE A 193 1.64 -13.80 2.95
CA ILE A 193 1.60 -14.62 4.15
C ILE A 193 0.16 -15.10 4.39
N GLY A 194 -0.80 -14.18 4.33
CA GLY A 194 -2.20 -14.49 4.58
C GLY A 194 -2.79 -15.46 3.56
N SER A 195 -2.49 -15.28 2.26
CA SER A 195 -2.93 -16.22 1.23
C SER A 195 -2.24 -17.58 1.36
N GLY A 196 -0.94 -17.60 1.68
CA GLY A 196 -0.20 -18.83 1.91
C GLY A 196 -0.71 -19.66 3.08
N LEU A 197 -1.24 -19.02 4.13
CA LEU A 197 -1.85 -19.69 5.28
C LEU A 197 -3.32 -20.02 5.05
N ALA A 198 -4.08 -19.10 4.45
CA ALA A 198 -5.53 -19.29 4.25
C ALA A 198 -5.84 -20.48 3.33
N VAL A 199 -5.09 -20.65 2.25
CA VAL A 199 -5.33 -21.71 1.26
C VAL A 199 -5.33 -23.12 1.90
N PRO A 200 -4.27 -23.59 2.57
CA PRO A 200 -4.27 -24.91 3.17
C PRO A 200 -5.27 -25.05 4.33
N ILE A 201 -5.44 -24.01 5.15
CA ILE A 201 -6.40 -24.04 6.27
C ILE A 201 -7.82 -24.25 5.74
N ILE A 202 -8.21 -23.49 4.73
CA ILE A 202 -9.58 -23.54 4.18
C ILE A 202 -9.82 -24.85 3.42
N ALA A 203 -8.82 -25.36 2.70
CA ALA A 203 -8.92 -26.67 2.05
C ALA A 203 -9.21 -27.80 3.08
N VAL A 204 -8.50 -27.79 4.21
CA VAL A 204 -8.73 -28.75 5.31
C VAL A 204 -10.09 -28.53 5.96
N LEU A 205 -10.50 -27.30 6.21
CA LEU A 205 -11.80 -26.99 6.83
C LEU A 205 -12.96 -27.45 5.95
N ILE A 206 -12.93 -27.21 4.64
CA ILE A 206 -13.97 -27.65 3.73
C ILE A 206 -14.12 -29.17 3.78
N GLY A 207 -13.00 -29.92 3.80
CA GLY A 207 -13.03 -31.40 3.93
C GLY A 207 -13.55 -31.89 5.28
N ALA A 208 -13.27 -31.15 6.37
CA ALA A 208 -13.64 -31.60 7.72
C ALA A 208 -15.06 -31.20 8.14
N VAL A 209 -15.51 -29.98 7.84
CA VAL A 209 -16.79 -29.44 8.34
C VAL A 209 -17.72 -28.95 7.23
N GLY A 210 -17.33 -29.08 5.97
CA GLY A 210 -18.06 -28.61 4.80
C GLY A 210 -17.96 -27.12 4.56
N TRP A 211 -18.41 -26.68 3.38
CA TRP A 211 -18.25 -25.30 2.92
C TRP A 211 -19.08 -24.26 3.71
N ARG A 212 -20.28 -24.63 4.18
CA ARG A 212 -21.16 -23.75 4.97
C ARG A 212 -20.52 -23.34 6.28
N TRP A 213 -20.05 -24.30 7.06
CA TRP A 213 -19.36 -24.05 8.31
C TRP A 213 -18.01 -23.34 8.10
N THR A 214 -17.32 -23.64 6.99
CA THR A 214 -16.07 -22.95 6.64
C THR A 214 -16.33 -21.45 6.44
N TRP A 215 -17.37 -21.05 5.70
CA TRP A 215 -17.72 -19.64 5.56
C TRP A 215 -18.19 -19.01 6.89
N ALA A 216 -18.95 -19.72 7.70
CA ALA A 216 -19.32 -19.23 9.03
C ALA A 216 -18.11 -18.98 9.92
N LEU A 217 -17.16 -19.90 9.97
CA LEU A 217 -15.91 -19.76 10.72
C LEU A 217 -15.07 -18.59 10.20
N MET A 218 -14.93 -18.43 8.88
CA MET A 218 -14.27 -17.28 8.27
C MET A 218 -14.91 -15.96 8.71
N GLY A 219 -16.25 -15.89 8.71
CA GLY A 219 -16.98 -14.71 9.19
C GLY A 219 -16.70 -14.42 10.66
N ILE A 220 -16.74 -15.44 11.54
CA ILE A 220 -16.45 -15.29 12.97
C ILE A 220 -15.01 -14.82 13.21
N VAL A 221 -14.02 -15.38 12.53
CA VAL A 221 -12.60 -14.95 12.62
C VAL A 221 -12.44 -13.50 12.19
N LEU A 222 -13.15 -13.08 11.14
CA LEU A 222 -13.10 -11.68 10.69
C LEU A 222 -13.79 -10.72 11.66
N ILE A 223 -14.84 -11.14 12.38
CA ILE A 223 -15.41 -10.34 13.48
C ILE A 223 -14.36 -10.13 14.59
N GLY A 224 -13.65 -11.19 14.97
CA GLY A 224 -12.54 -11.09 15.93
C GLY A 224 -11.44 -10.13 15.44
N LEU A 225 -11.12 -10.18 14.14
CA LEU A 225 -10.17 -9.25 13.52
C LEU A 225 -10.68 -7.81 13.53
N ALA A 226 -11.97 -7.57 13.23
CA ALA A 226 -12.57 -6.24 13.31
C ALA A 226 -12.50 -5.67 14.74
N MET A 227 -12.78 -6.49 15.76
CA MET A 227 -12.63 -6.11 17.16
C MET A 227 -11.17 -5.78 17.49
N MET A 228 -10.21 -6.60 17.05
CA MET A 228 -8.78 -6.34 17.23
C MET A 228 -8.35 -5.01 16.58
N VAL A 229 -8.86 -4.70 15.38
CA VAL A 229 -8.64 -3.40 14.72
C VAL A 229 -9.14 -2.26 15.60
N VAL A 230 -10.35 -2.35 16.15
CA VAL A 230 -10.92 -1.31 17.03
C VAL A 230 -10.08 -1.13 18.31
N LEU A 231 -9.54 -2.19 18.88
CA LEU A 231 -8.76 -2.13 20.12
C LEU A 231 -7.34 -1.59 19.91
N VAL A 232 -6.70 -1.98 18.80
CA VAL A 232 -5.28 -1.71 18.56
C VAL A 232 -5.05 -0.42 17.78
N ILE A 233 -5.84 -0.17 16.74
CA ILE A 233 -5.60 0.96 15.83
C ILE A 233 -6.03 2.27 16.48
N ARG A 234 -5.15 3.25 16.42
CA ARG A 234 -5.36 4.65 16.75
C ARG A 234 -4.94 5.49 15.56
N ASP A 235 -5.74 6.43 15.18
CA ASP A 235 -5.50 7.25 13.98
C ASP A 235 -5.63 8.76 14.23
N SER A 236 -5.81 9.18 15.49
CA SER A 236 -5.76 10.59 15.81
C SER A 236 -4.33 11.13 15.75
N SER A 237 -4.17 12.33 15.19
CA SER A 237 -2.86 13.00 15.13
C SER A 237 -2.28 13.25 16.53
N GLU A 238 -3.14 13.48 17.53
CA GLU A 238 -2.72 13.65 18.92
C GLU A 238 -2.17 12.37 19.53
N ASP A 239 -2.79 11.21 19.27
CA ASP A 239 -2.30 9.92 19.73
C ASP A 239 -0.90 9.63 19.17
N VAL A 240 -0.70 9.93 17.87
CA VAL A 240 0.60 9.75 17.20
C VAL A 240 1.67 10.66 17.81
N ILE A 241 1.36 11.94 17.98
CA ILE A 241 2.27 12.93 18.56
C ILE A 241 2.62 12.57 20.01
N ASN A 242 1.64 12.19 20.80
CA ASN A 242 1.86 11.81 22.20
C ASN A 242 2.70 10.54 22.34
N GLU A 243 2.52 9.54 21.47
CA GLU A 243 3.32 8.32 21.48
C GLU A 243 4.74 8.58 20.98
N GLN A 244 4.92 9.45 20.01
CA GLN A 244 6.24 9.88 19.53
C GLN A 244 6.99 10.69 20.58
N ARG A 245 6.30 11.56 21.33
CA ARG A 245 6.87 12.30 22.47
C ARG A 245 7.35 11.41 23.61
N LYS A 246 6.64 10.32 23.90
CA LYS A 246 7.01 9.39 24.97
C LYS A 246 8.29 8.60 24.69
N ARG A 247 8.67 8.42 23.44
CA ARG A 247 9.76 7.53 23.02
C ARG A 247 11.03 8.21 22.54
N TRP A 248 10.87 9.35 21.95
CA TRP A 248 12.01 10.14 21.48
C TRP A 248 11.87 11.52 22.10
N ALA A 249 12.81 11.84 23.02
CA ALA A 249 12.99 13.21 23.43
C ALA A 249 13.01 14.08 22.17
N PRO A 250 12.22 15.13 22.11
CA PRO A 250 11.85 15.73 20.85
C PRO A 250 13.05 16.37 20.19
N PRO A 251 13.30 16.10 18.93
CA PRO A 251 13.32 17.26 18.10
C PRO A 251 11.87 17.74 18.12
N GLU A 252 11.62 18.96 18.50
CA GLU A 252 10.33 19.60 18.41
C GLU A 252 9.62 19.10 17.16
N VAL A 253 8.40 18.52 17.33
CA VAL A 253 7.56 18.17 16.19
C VAL A 253 7.39 19.48 15.47
N SER A 254 8.21 19.69 14.47
CA SER A 254 8.32 20.98 13.79
C SER A 254 6.94 21.31 13.26
N GLU A 255 6.56 22.56 13.28
CA GLU A 255 5.31 22.99 12.62
C GLU A 255 5.24 22.48 11.18
N GLN A 256 6.40 22.18 10.58
CA GLN A 256 6.53 21.49 9.31
C GLN A 256 5.99 20.05 9.34
N ASP A 257 6.26 19.25 10.39
CA ASP A 257 5.75 17.88 10.50
C ASP A 257 4.22 17.87 10.70
N LYS A 258 3.70 18.83 11.47
CA LYS A 258 2.24 19.04 11.60
C LYS A 258 1.60 19.49 10.28
N SER A 259 2.28 20.36 9.53
CA SER A 259 1.80 20.81 8.22
C SER A 259 1.77 19.69 7.20
N VAL A 260 2.68 18.72 7.28
CA VAL A 260 2.73 17.52 6.42
C VAL A 260 1.60 16.54 6.77
N LEU A 261 1.33 16.32 8.06
CA LEU A 261 0.25 15.42 8.51
C LEU A 261 -1.14 15.97 8.16
N ASN A 262 -1.32 17.28 8.21
CA ASN A 262 -2.59 17.97 7.89
C ASN A 262 -2.60 18.56 6.47
N GLY A 263 -1.46 18.54 5.77
CA GLY A 263 -1.26 19.13 4.46
C GLY A 263 -1.72 18.21 3.34
N GLY A 264 -1.98 18.81 2.20
CA GLY A 264 -2.29 18.09 0.96
C GLY A 264 -3.40 18.74 0.15
N MET A 265 -3.67 18.14 -1.00
CA MET A 265 -4.67 18.63 -1.93
C MET A 265 -6.06 18.07 -1.60
N THR A 266 -7.10 18.85 -1.91
CA THR A 266 -8.48 18.32 -2.00
C THR A 266 -8.63 17.52 -3.29
N VAL A 267 -9.62 16.62 -3.35
CA VAL A 267 -9.95 15.88 -4.57
C VAL A 267 -10.16 16.81 -5.75
N SER A 268 -10.95 17.90 -5.55
CA SER A 268 -11.22 18.87 -6.61
C SER A 268 -9.95 19.56 -7.13
N ALA A 269 -9.01 19.86 -6.25
CA ALA A 269 -7.71 20.43 -6.65
C ALA A 269 -6.84 19.39 -7.37
N ALA A 270 -6.79 18.15 -6.86
CA ALA A 270 -5.99 17.08 -7.45
C ALA A 270 -6.46 16.73 -8.87
N VAL A 271 -7.75 16.53 -9.09
CA VAL A 271 -8.34 16.17 -10.40
C VAL A 271 -8.13 17.26 -11.46
N ARG A 272 -7.96 18.51 -11.05
CA ARG A 272 -7.65 19.63 -11.97
C ARG A 272 -6.18 19.67 -12.41
N THR A 273 -5.30 18.87 -11.78
CA THR A 273 -3.88 18.81 -12.15
C THR A 273 -3.64 17.79 -13.26
N SER A 274 -2.76 18.10 -14.20
CA SER A 274 -2.29 17.12 -15.20
C SER A 274 -1.57 15.93 -14.53
N ALA A 275 -0.93 16.16 -13.40
CA ALA A 275 -0.25 15.15 -12.62
C ALA A 275 -1.18 14.01 -12.16
N PHE A 276 -2.43 14.32 -11.77
CA PHE A 276 -3.43 13.32 -11.42
C PHE A 276 -3.77 12.42 -12.61
N TRP A 277 -4.01 12.99 -13.77
CA TRP A 277 -4.38 12.22 -14.96
C TRP A 277 -3.21 11.39 -15.50
N PHE A 278 -1.98 11.92 -15.50
CA PHE A 278 -0.81 11.13 -15.83
C PHE A 278 -0.60 9.96 -14.87
N LEU A 279 -0.84 10.18 -13.57
CA LEU A 279 -0.78 9.09 -12.59
C LEU A 279 -1.85 8.03 -12.86
N VAL A 280 -3.10 8.44 -13.05
CA VAL A 280 -4.23 7.53 -13.32
C VAL A 280 -4.00 6.72 -14.58
N VAL A 281 -3.62 7.36 -15.69
CA VAL A 281 -3.33 6.69 -16.96
C VAL A 281 -2.14 5.74 -16.80
N GLY A 282 -1.05 6.21 -16.19
CA GLY A 282 0.13 5.37 -15.96
C GLY A 282 -0.17 4.12 -15.12
N MET A 283 -0.91 4.27 -14.02
CA MET A 283 -1.31 3.12 -13.19
C MET A 283 -2.27 2.18 -13.93
N THR A 284 -3.16 2.71 -14.74
CA THR A 284 -4.10 1.92 -15.55
C THR A 284 -3.34 1.08 -16.59
N LEU A 285 -2.41 1.70 -17.33
CA LEU A 285 -1.58 0.99 -18.31
C LEU A 285 -0.73 -0.08 -17.64
N GLN A 286 -0.11 0.24 -16.51
CA GLN A 286 0.69 -0.74 -15.75
C GLN A 286 -0.16 -1.93 -15.25
N GLN A 287 -1.43 -1.73 -14.92
CA GLN A 287 -2.30 -2.81 -14.44
C GLN A 287 -2.64 -3.83 -15.54
N PHE A 288 -2.61 -3.47 -16.83
CA PHE A 288 -2.76 -4.41 -17.93
C PHE A 288 -1.68 -5.51 -17.92
N VAL A 289 -0.46 -5.19 -17.46
CA VAL A 289 0.62 -6.20 -17.31
C VAL A 289 0.17 -7.31 -16.37
N ARG A 290 -0.41 -6.93 -15.22
CA ARG A 290 -0.83 -7.90 -14.22
C ARG A 290 -2.02 -8.73 -14.68
N THR A 291 -3.03 -8.10 -15.27
CA THR A 291 -4.29 -8.78 -15.62
C THR A 291 -4.21 -9.51 -16.94
N GLY A 292 -3.46 -9.00 -17.91
CA GLY A 292 -3.29 -9.62 -19.21
C GLY A 292 -2.18 -10.67 -19.23
N VAL A 293 -0.96 -10.33 -18.76
CA VAL A 293 0.20 -11.22 -18.88
C VAL A 293 0.18 -12.34 -17.84
N VAL A 294 -0.04 -12.01 -16.54
CA VAL A 294 0.06 -13.03 -15.48
C VAL A 294 -1.01 -14.11 -15.65
N SER A 295 -2.20 -13.76 -16.12
CA SER A 295 -3.27 -14.72 -16.37
C SER A 295 -2.94 -15.71 -17.50
N GLN A 296 -2.08 -15.33 -18.43
CA GLN A 296 -1.68 -16.15 -19.59
C GLN A 296 -0.26 -16.72 -19.46
N MET A 297 0.41 -16.50 -18.33
CA MET A 297 1.80 -16.90 -18.15
C MET A 297 1.98 -18.43 -18.26
N VAL A 298 1.12 -19.21 -17.58
CA VAL A 298 1.19 -20.67 -17.61
C VAL A 298 0.92 -21.21 -19.02
N PRO A 299 -0.19 -20.82 -19.71
CA PRO A 299 -0.41 -21.22 -21.10
C PRO A 299 0.75 -20.83 -22.04
N HIS A 300 1.35 -19.65 -21.87
CA HIS A 300 2.51 -19.25 -22.67
C HIS A 300 3.72 -20.16 -22.44
N LEU A 301 4.04 -20.48 -21.18
CA LEU A 301 5.16 -21.38 -20.85
C LEU A 301 4.93 -22.80 -21.41
N GLU A 302 3.69 -23.31 -21.36
CA GLU A 302 3.34 -24.59 -21.99
C GLU A 302 3.53 -24.53 -23.52
N GLN A 303 3.15 -23.43 -24.16
CA GLN A 303 3.32 -23.21 -25.60
C GLN A 303 4.80 -23.16 -26.02
N VAL A 304 5.68 -22.62 -25.17
CA VAL A 304 7.13 -22.53 -25.39
C VAL A 304 7.81 -23.91 -25.25
N GLY A 305 7.16 -24.90 -24.63
CA GLY A 305 7.67 -26.26 -24.51
C GLY A 305 7.80 -26.79 -23.09
N PHE A 306 7.57 -25.95 -22.06
CA PHE A 306 7.64 -26.39 -20.67
C PHE A 306 6.45 -27.27 -20.29
N THR A 307 6.68 -28.30 -19.48
CA THR A 307 5.58 -29.07 -18.90
C THR A 307 4.80 -28.21 -17.91
N ARG A 308 3.52 -28.52 -17.73
CA ARG A 308 2.63 -27.82 -16.80
C ARG A 308 3.17 -27.76 -15.36
N ALA A 309 3.85 -28.83 -14.92
CA ALA A 309 4.47 -28.91 -13.60
C ALA A 309 5.64 -27.89 -13.46
N ILE A 310 6.46 -27.76 -14.51
CA ILE A 310 7.57 -26.80 -14.55
C ILE A 310 7.01 -25.38 -14.62
N ALA A 311 6.01 -25.12 -15.48
CA ALA A 311 5.35 -23.83 -15.56
C ALA A 311 4.74 -23.39 -14.20
N ALA A 312 4.09 -24.32 -13.50
CA ALA A 312 3.60 -24.07 -12.14
C ALA A 312 4.72 -23.74 -11.14
N SER A 313 5.87 -24.45 -11.22
CA SER A 313 7.04 -24.15 -10.39
C SER A 313 7.62 -22.76 -10.68
N MET A 314 7.63 -22.33 -11.94
CA MET A 314 8.01 -20.97 -12.32
C MET A 314 7.09 -19.90 -11.71
N MET A 315 5.78 -20.18 -11.60
CA MET A 315 4.85 -19.27 -10.91
C MET A 315 5.12 -19.14 -9.41
N ILE A 316 5.61 -20.21 -8.77
CA ILE A 316 6.07 -20.15 -7.38
C ILE A 316 7.31 -19.24 -7.26
N VAL A 317 8.28 -19.39 -8.15
CA VAL A 317 9.47 -18.52 -8.22
C VAL A 317 9.05 -17.07 -8.42
N LEU A 318 8.16 -16.79 -9.38
CA LEU A 318 7.59 -15.46 -9.59
C LEU A 318 6.98 -14.89 -8.31
N ALA A 319 6.18 -15.66 -7.60
CA ALA A 319 5.54 -15.23 -6.36
C ALA A 319 6.54 -14.89 -5.24
N ILE A 320 7.62 -15.69 -5.10
CA ILE A 320 8.70 -15.46 -4.12
C ILE A 320 9.41 -14.14 -4.43
N PHE A 321 9.80 -13.92 -5.67
CA PHE A 321 10.48 -12.68 -6.07
C PHE A 321 9.56 -11.46 -6.04
N ALA A 322 8.28 -11.63 -6.34
CA ALA A 322 7.28 -10.58 -6.14
C ALA A 322 7.08 -10.23 -4.66
N ALA A 323 7.15 -11.19 -3.74
CA ALA A 323 7.12 -10.93 -2.31
C ALA A 323 8.36 -10.16 -1.84
N SER A 324 9.55 -10.58 -2.27
CA SER A 324 10.83 -9.93 -1.97
C SER A 324 10.87 -8.50 -2.50
N SER A 325 10.34 -8.27 -3.69
CA SER A 325 10.22 -6.96 -4.34
C SER A 325 9.53 -5.92 -3.46
N LYS A 326 8.48 -6.27 -2.74
CA LYS A 326 7.76 -5.36 -1.84
C LYS A 326 8.67 -4.76 -0.78
N LEU A 327 9.55 -5.57 -0.21
CA LEU A 327 10.50 -5.15 0.82
C LEU A 327 11.65 -4.34 0.21
N ILE A 328 12.20 -4.82 -0.91
CA ILE A 328 13.33 -4.18 -1.60
C ILE A 328 12.91 -2.78 -2.09
N PHE A 329 11.87 -2.68 -2.89
CA PHE A 329 11.43 -1.40 -3.47
C PHE A 329 10.72 -0.50 -2.46
N GLY A 330 10.07 -1.09 -1.43
CA GLY A 330 9.61 -0.34 -0.27
C GLY A 330 10.78 0.42 0.39
N ARG A 331 11.89 -0.27 0.70
CA ARG A 331 13.08 0.37 1.27
C ARG A 331 13.76 1.33 0.29
N LEU A 332 13.90 0.95 -0.97
CA LEU A 332 14.54 1.75 -2.00
C LEU A 332 13.80 3.09 -2.21
N SER A 333 12.47 3.11 -2.09
CA SER A 333 11.67 4.33 -2.23
C SER A 333 11.99 5.41 -1.19
N GLU A 334 12.62 5.04 -0.06
CA GLU A 334 13.07 5.99 0.96
C GLU A 334 14.33 6.75 0.52
N SER A 335 15.16 6.17 -0.35
CA SER A 335 16.40 6.78 -0.84
C SER A 335 16.27 7.50 -2.18
N ILE A 336 15.48 6.94 -3.13
CA ILE A 336 15.37 7.47 -4.51
C ILE A 336 13.99 8.02 -4.86
N THR A 337 13.05 8.09 -3.96
CA THR A 337 11.64 8.45 -4.10
C THR A 337 10.73 7.31 -4.60
N ALA A 338 9.45 7.34 -4.17
CA ALA A 338 8.47 6.33 -4.56
C ALA A 338 8.21 6.35 -6.08
N ARG A 339 8.21 7.53 -6.71
CA ARG A 339 8.04 7.69 -8.15
C ARG A 339 9.15 7.00 -8.96
N VAL A 340 10.41 7.24 -8.61
CA VAL A 340 11.55 6.63 -9.32
C VAL A 340 11.56 5.13 -9.11
N SER A 341 11.30 4.66 -7.87
CA SER A 341 11.16 3.21 -7.58
C SER A 341 10.05 2.57 -8.41
N PHE A 342 8.93 3.29 -8.64
CA PHE A 342 7.83 2.81 -9.48
C PHE A 342 8.25 2.68 -10.96
N ILE A 343 9.04 3.64 -11.48
CA ILE A 343 9.61 3.55 -12.84
C ILE A 343 10.56 2.36 -12.95
N VAL A 344 11.44 2.15 -11.97
CA VAL A 344 12.39 1.03 -11.96
C VAL A 344 11.66 -0.32 -12.02
N ILE A 345 10.60 -0.53 -11.24
CA ILE A 345 9.84 -1.78 -11.30
C ILE A 345 9.15 -1.98 -12.66
N MET A 346 8.68 -0.92 -13.31
CA MET A 346 8.12 -1.02 -14.66
C MET A 346 9.19 -1.39 -15.70
N ILE A 347 10.39 -0.83 -15.59
CA ILE A 347 11.52 -1.21 -16.45
C ILE A 347 11.88 -2.69 -16.26
N LEU A 348 11.94 -3.17 -15.02
CA LEU A 348 12.19 -4.59 -14.74
C LEU A 348 11.10 -5.49 -15.32
N GLN A 349 9.82 -5.10 -15.23
CA GLN A 349 8.73 -5.83 -15.90
C GLN A 349 8.93 -5.89 -17.41
N GLY A 350 9.25 -4.75 -18.03
CA GLY A 350 9.51 -4.68 -19.47
C GLY A 350 10.69 -5.56 -19.91
N ILE A 351 11.81 -5.52 -19.17
CA ILE A 351 12.98 -6.38 -19.42
C ILE A 351 12.61 -7.85 -19.29
N GLY A 352 11.91 -8.24 -18.20
CA GLY A 352 11.47 -9.62 -18.00
C GLY A 352 10.59 -10.13 -19.15
N LEU A 353 9.61 -9.32 -19.59
CA LEU A 353 8.75 -9.66 -20.72
C LEU A 353 9.51 -9.74 -22.04
N SER A 354 10.47 -8.83 -22.29
CA SER A 354 11.29 -8.86 -23.51
C SER A 354 12.16 -10.10 -23.57
N ILE A 355 12.71 -10.55 -22.44
CA ILE A 355 13.47 -11.81 -22.37
C ILE A 355 12.53 -13.01 -22.60
N LEU A 356 11.33 -13.02 -22.02
CA LEU A 356 10.35 -14.09 -22.21
C LEU A 356 9.97 -14.28 -23.69
N LEU A 357 9.89 -13.19 -24.46
CA LEU A 357 9.59 -13.24 -25.89
C LEU A 357 10.63 -14.00 -26.73
N ILE A 358 11.90 -14.00 -26.31
CA ILE A 358 13.01 -14.53 -27.12
C ILE A 358 13.65 -15.79 -26.50
N SER A 359 13.30 -16.17 -25.27
CA SER A 359 14.08 -17.15 -24.51
C SER A 359 13.80 -18.62 -24.84
N GLY A 360 12.66 -18.95 -25.44
CA GLY A 360 12.29 -20.35 -25.69
C GLY A 360 12.32 -21.24 -24.44
N GLU A 361 12.41 -22.56 -24.59
CA GLU A 361 12.60 -23.53 -23.51
C GLU A 361 14.06 -23.52 -23.03
N SER A 362 14.41 -22.61 -22.13
CA SER A 362 15.78 -22.46 -21.66
C SER A 362 15.88 -21.99 -20.18
N ILE A 363 17.07 -22.08 -19.60
CA ILE A 363 17.37 -21.53 -18.28
C ILE A 363 17.17 -19.99 -18.23
N ILE A 364 17.28 -19.32 -19.37
CA ILE A 364 17.09 -17.87 -19.50
C ILE A 364 15.65 -17.49 -19.14
N THR A 365 14.67 -18.35 -19.45
CA THR A 365 13.26 -18.14 -19.10
C THR A 365 13.04 -18.07 -17.59
N TRP A 366 13.77 -18.85 -16.79
CA TRP A 366 13.75 -18.75 -15.34
C TRP A 366 14.28 -17.39 -14.87
N GLY A 367 15.37 -16.90 -15.47
CA GLY A 367 15.89 -15.56 -15.21
C GLY A 367 14.88 -14.46 -15.54
N ALA A 368 14.17 -14.60 -16.66
CA ALA A 368 13.11 -13.68 -17.07
C ALA A 368 11.96 -13.64 -16.06
N ILE A 369 11.52 -14.79 -15.57
CA ILE A 369 10.49 -14.91 -14.53
C ILE A 369 10.93 -14.23 -13.20
N VAL A 370 12.20 -14.38 -12.81
CA VAL A 370 12.76 -13.70 -11.63
C VAL A 370 12.73 -12.19 -11.79
N VAL A 371 13.23 -11.68 -12.93
CA VAL A 371 13.27 -10.23 -13.22
C VAL A 371 11.85 -9.65 -13.30
N PHE A 372 10.94 -10.35 -13.97
CA PHE A 372 9.54 -9.94 -14.06
C PHE A 372 8.86 -9.94 -12.67
N GLY A 373 9.10 -10.98 -11.85
CA GLY A 373 8.57 -11.06 -10.48
C GLY A 373 9.06 -9.92 -9.59
N LEU A 374 10.35 -9.58 -9.67
CA LEU A 374 10.92 -8.41 -8.99
C LEU A 374 10.26 -7.09 -9.45
N GLY A 375 9.94 -6.96 -10.73
CA GLY A 375 9.20 -5.81 -11.24
C GLY A 375 7.75 -5.76 -10.74
N MET A 376 7.08 -6.91 -10.64
CA MET A 376 5.63 -6.97 -10.36
C MET A 376 5.28 -6.67 -8.90
N GLY A 377 6.08 -7.15 -7.95
CA GLY A 377 5.70 -7.15 -6.52
C GLY A 377 5.62 -5.78 -5.89
N GLY A 378 6.50 -4.85 -6.26
CA GLY A 378 6.61 -3.52 -5.65
C GLY A 378 5.42 -2.60 -5.86
N VAL A 379 4.58 -2.84 -6.88
CA VAL A 379 3.43 -1.98 -7.25
C VAL A 379 2.52 -1.72 -6.06
N GLY A 380 2.16 -2.78 -5.30
CA GLY A 380 1.26 -2.65 -4.15
C GLY A 380 1.83 -1.77 -3.03
N ALA A 381 3.12 -1.88 -2.74
CA ALA A 381 3.78 -1.10 -1.70
C ALA A 381 3.99 0.36 -2.13
N LEU A 382 4.31 0.61 -3.40
CA LEU A 382 4.65 1.93 -3.91
C LEU A 382 3.42 2.79 -4.25
N THR A 383 2.28 2.20 -4.60
CA THR A 383 1.07 2.96 -4.99
C THR A 383 0.63 3.99 -3.94
N PRO A 384 0.45 3.64 -2.64
CA PRO A 384 0.10 4.63 -1.63
C PRO A 384 1.17 5.69 -1.42
N LEU A 385 2.46 5.32 -1.54
CA LEU A 385 3.58 6.24 -1.37
C LEU A 385 3.61 7.29 -2.49
N VAL A 386 3.42 6.89 -3.75
CA VAL A 386 3.37 7.83 -4.89
C VAL A 386 2.20 8.78 -4.76
N ILE A 387 1.00 8.29 -4.38
CA ILE A 387 -0.18 9.13 -4.18
C ILE A 387 0.07 10.15 -3.06
N PHE A 388 0.67 9.71 -1.95
CA PHE A 388 1.04 10.60 -0.84
C PHE A 388 2.07 11.66 -1.26
N ASP A 389 3.15 11.26 -1.94
CA ASP A 389 4.21 12.16 -2.38
C ASP A 389 3.69 13.25 -3.33
N MET A 390 2.60 12.98 -4.06
CA MET A 390 1.99 13.92 -5.00
C MET A 390 0.90 14.79 -4.39
N PHE A 391 0.04 14.22 -3.55
CA PHE A 391 -1.21 14.88 -3.14
C PHE A 391 -1.32 15.08 -1.62
N GLY A 392 -0.44 14.47 -0.80
CA GLY A 392 -0.48 14.56 0.67
C GLY A 392 -1.56 13.72 1.31
N LEU A 393 -1.84 13.97 2.61
CA LEU A 393 -2.76 13.17 3.44
C LEU A 393 -4.18 13.70 3.53
N LYS A 394 -4.45 14.97 3.19
CA LYS A 394 -5.72 15.67 3.46
C LYS A 394 -6.97 14.91 2.98
N GLN A 395 -6.96 14.45 1.74
CA GLN A 395 -8.01 13.61 1.15
C GLN A 395 -7.40 12.38 0.46
N PHE A 396 -6.44 11.76 1.12
CA PHE A 396 -5.68 10.62 0.62
C PHE A 396 -6.58 9.45 0.22
N GLY A 397 -7.56 9.11 1.05
CA GLY A 397 -8.48 8.01 0.80
C GLY A 397 -9.34 8.24 -0.43
N SER A 398 -9.91 9.44 -0.55
CA SER A 398 -10.74 9.82 -1.70
C SER A 398 -9.93 9.82 -3.00
N ILE A 399 -8.71 10.37 -2.99
CA ILE A 399 -7.84 10.42 -4.17
C ILE A 399 -7.41 8.99 -4.55
N MET A 400 -6.99 8.17 -3.59
CA MET A 400 -6.64 6.78 -3.83
C MET A 400 -7.84 5.96 -4.34
N GLY A 401 -9.03 6.23 -3.82
CA GLY A 401 -10.27 5.60 -4.28
C GLY A 401 -10.58 5.93 -5.75
N LEU A 402 -10.43 7.20 -6.16
CA LEU A 402 -10.66 7.63 -7.55
C LEU A 402 -9.70 6.96 -8.54
N THR A 403 -8.43 6.78 -8.19
CA THR A 403 -7.48 6.06 -9.06
C THR A 403 -7.92 4.61 -9.32
N ARG A 404 -8.66 4.01 -8.38
CA ARG A 404 -9.16 2.63 -8.51
C ARG A 404 -10.25 2.46 -9.57
N ILE A 405 -11.02 3.50 -9.88
CA ILE A 405 -12.07 3.43 -10.92
C ILE A 405 -11.42 3.10 -12.29
N ALA A 406 -10.33 3.78 -12.62
CA ALA A 406 -9.64 3.54 -13.88
C ALA A 406 -8.99 2.15 -13.95
N ILE A 407 -8.58 1.59 -12.81
CA ILE A 407 -8.03 0.23 -12.71
C ILE A 407 -9.09 -0.86 -13.01
N ALA A 408 -10.39 -0.55 -12.93
CA ALA A 408 -11.44 -1.48 -13.36
C ALA A 408 -11.32 -1.86 -14.85
N ILE A 409 -10.87 -0.93 -15.70
CA ILE A 409 -10.72 -1.14 -17.14
C ILE A 409 -9.76 -2.31 -17.45
N PRO A 410 -8.50 -2.30 -17.01
CA PRO A 410 -7.59 -3.41 -17.28
C PRO A 410 -7.98 -4.73 -16.60
N ILE A 411 -8.69 -4.70 -15.47
CA ILE A 411 -9.19 -5.92 -14.83
C ILE A 411 -10.20 -6.61 -15.73
N PHE A 412 -11.07 -5.85 -16.38
CA PHE A 412 -12.10 -6.39 -17.27
C PHE A 412 -11.54 -6.67 -18.68
N VAL A 413 -10.85 -5.71 -19.27
CA VAL A 413 -10.39 -5.77 -20.68
C VAL A 413 -9.15 -6.65 -20.84
N GLY A 414 -8.26 -6.71 -19.83
CA GLY A 414 -6.96 -7.39 -19.95
C GLY A 414 -7.06 -8.86 -20.35
N PRO A 415 -7.82 -9.69 -19.63
CA PRO A 415 -7.99 -11.10 -20.00
C PRO A 415 -8.71 -11.30 -21.33
N ILE A 416 -9.70 -10.45 -21.65
CA ILE A 416 -10.44 -10.50 -22.94
C ILE A 416 -9.49 -10.19 -24.09
N MET A 417 -8.68 -9.15 -23.96
CA MET A 417 -7.69 -8.76 -24.96
C MET A 417 -6.66 -9.88 -25.18
N ALA A 418 -6.20 -10.53 -24.11
CA ALA A 418 -5.26 -11.63 -24.21
C ALA A 418 -5.87 -12.85 -24.93
N GLY A 419 -7.12 -13.20 -24.64
CA GLY A 419 -7.86 -14.25 -25.34
C GLY A 419 -8.07 -13.93 -26.81
N PHE A 420 -8.54 -12.73 -27.13
CA PHE A 420 -8.76 -12.29 -28.51
C PHE A 420 -7.47 -12.31 -29.36
N ILE A 421 -6.35 -11.85 -28.79
CA ILE A 421 -5.04 -11.90 -29.47
C ILE A 421 -4.63 -13.35 -29.73
N PHE A 422 -4.81 -14.24 -28.75
CA PHE A 422 -4.51 -15.64 -28.88
C PHE A 422 -5.36 -16.32 -29.96
N ASP A 423 -6.67 -16.09 -29.96
CA ASP A 423 -7.60 -16.63 -30.96
C ASP A 423 -7.25 -16.18 -32.39
N ALA A 424 -6.74 -14.94 -32.53
CA ALA A 424 -6.36 -14.40 -33.84
C ALA A 424 -4.99 -14.90 -34.36
N GLN A 425 -4.02 -15.18 -33.48
CA GLN A 425 -2.64 -15.47 -33.86
C GLN A 425 -2.13 -16.85 -33.41
N GLY A 426 -2.83 -17.54 -32.54
CA GLY A 426 -2.39 -18.80 -31.93
C GLY A 426 -1.18 -18.66 -31.01
N LYS A 427 -0.73 -17.43 -30.70
CA LYS A 427 0.47 -17.14 -29.89
C LYS A 427 0.23 -15.94 -28.97
N TYR A 428 0.99 -15.89 -27.86
CA TYR A 428 0.92 -14.79 -26.89
C TYR A 428 1.93 -13.65 -27.15
N ASP A 429 2.80 -13.78 -28.17
CA ASP A 429 3.90 -12.85 -28.45
C ASP A 429 3.39 -11.41 -28.65
N LEU A 430 2.30 -11.24 -29.44
CA LEU A 430 1.70 -9.92 -29.64
C LEU A 430 1.16 -9.33 -28.36
N MET A 431 0.57 -10.15 -27.46
CA MET A 431 0.10 -9.69 -26.16
C MET A 431 1.25 -9.12 -25.33
N PHE A 432 2.41 -9.77 -25.33
CA PHE A 432 3.58 -9.30 -24.60
C PHE A 432 4.13 -8.01 -25.21
N LEU A 433 4.22 -7.92 -26.54
CA LEU A 433 4.64 -6.69 -27.25
C LEU A 433 3.72 -5.50 -26.95
N VAL A 434 2.40 -5.69 -27.03
CA VAL A 434 1.41 -4.66 -26.66
C VAL A 434 1.59 -4.22 -25.22
N THR A 435 1.81 -5.17 -24.33
CA THR A 435 2.01 -4.88 -22.90
C THR A 435 3.31 -4.13 -22.63
N ILE A 436 4.40 -4.47 -23.34
CA ILE A 436 5.67 -3.71 -23.27
C ILE A 436 5.45 -2.27 -23.76
N GLY A 437 4.70 -2.08 -24.86
CA GLY A 437 4.31 -0.75 -25.33
C GLY A 437 3.51 0.04 -24.29
N MET A 438 2.56 -0.61 -23.60
CA MET A 438 1.81 0.00 -22.50
C MET A 438 2.71 0.37 -21.32
N LEU A 439 3.73 -0.44 -20.99
CA LEU A 439 4.71 -0.11 -19.96
C LEU A 439 5.55 1.12 -20.34
N ILE A 440 6.00 1.21 -21.59
CA ILE A 440 6.77 2.38 -22.07
C ILE A 440 5.92 3.64 -21.97
N LEU A 441 4.65 3.60 -22.39
CA LEU A 441 3.72 4.71 -22.25
C LEU A 441 3.48 5.06 -20.77
N SER A 442 3.33 4.05 -19.91
CA SER A 442 3.19 4.23 -18.46
C SER A 442 4.40 4.93 -17.85
N ILE A 443 5.62 4.50 -18.21
CA ILE A 443 6.86 5.16 -17.79
C ILE A 443 6.87 6.62 -18.26
N GLY A 444 6.48 6.89 -19.51
CA GLY A 444 6.34 8.25 -20.03
C GLY A 444 5.38 9.10 -19.20
N CYS A 445 4.22 8.55 -18.83
CA CYS A 445 3.28 9.23 -17.93
C CYS A 445 3.92 9.54 -16.58
N PHE A 446 4.61 8.58 -15.96
CA PHE A 446 5.29 8.80 -14.68
C PHE A 446 6.43 9.80 -14.77
N LEU A 447 7.13 9.89 -15.89
CA LEU A 447 8.16 10.91 -16.11
C LEU A 447 7.58 12.34 -16.23
N MET A 448 6.37 12.48 -16.77
CA MET A 448 5.68 13.78 -16.87
C MET A 448 5.06 14.24 -15.56
N VAL A 449 4.88 13.36 -14.59
CA VAL A 449 4.36 13.72 -13.25
C VAL A 449 5.38 14.60 -12.52
N ARG A 450 5.02 15.82 -12.18
CA ARG A 450 5.83 16.69 -11.30
C ARG A 450 5.43 16.46 -9.85
N VAL A 451 6.38 16.03 -9.00
CA VAL A 451 6.17 15.86 -7.55
C VAL A 451 6.07 17.24 -6.91
N THR A 452 4.89 17.57 -6.37
CA THR A 452 4.60 18.94 -5.89
C THR A 452 4.83 19.06 -4.37
N VAL A 453 4.56 18.01 -3.59
CA VAL A 453 4.59 18.04 -2.11
C VAL A 453 5.93 17.56 -1.55
N GLY A 454 6.62 16.63 -2.21
CA GLY A 454 7.88 16.04 -1.72
C GLY A 454 9.08 17.00 -1.67
N LYS A 455 9.06 18.11 -2.38
CA LYS A 455 10.15 19.11 -2.33
C LYS A 455 10.19 19.94 -1.05
N THR A 456 9.11 19.98 -0.30
CA THR A 456 9.02 20.75 0.97
C THR A 456 9.60 19.98 2.16
N ILE A 457 9.81 18.65 2.02
CA ILE A 457 10.28 17.76 3.10
C ILE A 457 11.80 17.49 3.00
N SER A 458 12.42 17.74 1.83
CA SER A 458 13.83 17.45 1.55
C SER A 458 14.74 18.69 1.66
N LYS A 459 14.26 19.80 2.12
CA LYS A 459 15.04 20.98 2.51
C LYS A 459 14.81 21.22 4.02
#